data_e4de79009b5ff7b45fbee0e7ca84189a
#
_entry.id   e4de79009b5ff7b45fbee0e7ca84189a
#
_cell.length_a   1.000
_cell.length_b   1.000
_cell.length_c   1.000
_cell.angle_alpha   90.00
_cell.angle_beta   90.00
_cell.angle_gamma   90.00
#
_symmetry.space_group_name_H-M   'P 1'
#
loop_
_entity.id
_entity.type
_entity.pdbx_description
1 polymer ?
#
loop_
_entity_poly.entity_id
_entity_poly.type
_entity_poly.pdbx_seq_one_letter_code
_entity_poly.pdbx_strand_id
1 'polypeptide(L)'
;MYDLRRNDYDVTNTIQVSSTAAVSQAVRELFAIGWPGESFERVATAFDEFERLFAGRMPGYFGVDTIYHDRQHSLDMTLAMARLLVGYESTVESRQRVGAERAVMSLVTSLFHDAGYIREFDDRQHRNGAEFTLYHVTRSARFLARFLPTIGMDAWIPISTRIVHFTGYEIKLSQIQLADSRDRKLGHLLGTADLIAQMADRCYLEKCRDRLYPEFVLGGVAAAPASDGTMQVRYSSGLDLLRQTPRFVRETRSTRLDGEFEHAYRFLEPLFGGENPYLDAIDRNLEY
;
A
#
# COMPACT_ATOMS: atom_id res chain seq x y z
N MET A 1 17.48 8.72 -21.49
CA MET A 1 16.74 7.68 -22.25
C MET A 1 15.29 7.76 -21.78
N TYR A 2 14.30 7.93 -22.68
CA TYR A 2 12.90 7.97 -22.25
C TYR A 2 12.50 6.64 -21.63
N ASP A 3 11.86 6.67 -20.46
CA ASP A 3 11.27 5.48 -19.85
C ASP A 3 10.09 5.01 -20.74
N LEU A 4 10.27 3.88 -21.41
CA LEU A 4 9.25 3.28 -22.28
C LEU A 4 8.20 2.48 -21.50
N ARG A 5 8.27 2.48 -20.17
CA ARG A 5 7.26 1.85 -19.30
C ARG A 5 5.89 2.49 -19.51
N ARG A 6 4.86 1.67 -19.62
CA ARG A 6 3.47 2.12 -19.68
C ARG A 6 3.00 2.63 -18.33
N ASN A 7 2.14 3.64 -18.31
CA ASN A 7 1.67 4.32 -17.11
C ASN A 7 0.69 3.50 -16.25
N ASP A 8 0.16 2.41 -16.78
CA ASP A 8 -0.77 1.49 -16.12
C ASP A 8 -0.17 0.09 -15.94
N TYR A 9 1.16 -0.03 -16.04
CA TYR A 9 1.90 -1.26 -15.85
C TYR A 9 2.86 -1.13 -14.65
N ASP A 10 3.15 -2.29 -14.05
CA ASP A 10 4.07 -2.42 -12.93
C ASP A 10 5.52 -1.99 -13.29
N VAL A 11 6.37 -1.97 -12.31
CA VAL A 11 7.78 -1.57 -12.45
C VAL A 11 8.55 -2.38 -13.51
N THR A 12 8.15 -3.63 -13.78
CA THR A 12 8.74 -4.49 -14.82
C THR A 12 8.12 -4.30 -16.20
N ASN A 13 7.08 -3.48 -16.33
CA ASN A 13 6.30 -3.27 -17.56
C ASN A 13 5.65 -4.56 -18.11
N THR A 14 5.36 -5.53 -17.26
CA THR A 14 4.78 -6.82 -17.65
C THR A 14 3.35 -7.01 -17.18
N ILE A 15 2.99 -6.51 -16.00
CA ILE A 15 1.67 -6.69 -15.39
C ILE A 15 0.89 -5.37 -15.44
N GLN A 16 -0.33 -5.42 -15.99
CA GLN A 16 -1.21 -4.26 -16.03
C GLN A 16 -1.84 -4.04 -14.64
N VAL A 17 -1.32 -3.08 -13.87
CA VAL A 17 -1.75 -2.78 -12.50
C VAL A 17 -3.06 -1.99 -12.43
N SER A 18 -3.59 -1.54 -13.55
CA SER A 18 -4.96 -1.02 -13.66
C SER A 18 -6.03 -2.12 -13.79
N SER A 19 -5.62 -3.39 -13.97
CA SER A 19 -6.50 -4.54 -14.13
C SER A 19 -6.47 -5.45 -12.90
N THR A 20 -7.57 -5.50 -12.14
CA THR A 20 -7.73 -6.40 -10.99
C THR A 20 -7.48 -7.86 -11.37
N ALA A 21 -7.96 -8.30 -12.53
CA ALA A 21 -7.78 -9.68 -13.01
C ALA A 21 -6.30 -9.98 -13.31
N ALA A 22 -5.57 -9.06 -13.95
CA ALA A 22 -4.15 -9.24 -14.27
C ALA A 22 -3.30 -9.33 -13.01
N VAL A 23 -3.55 -8.45 -12.03
CA VAL A 23 -2.83 -8.46 -10.75
C VAL A 23 -3.19 -9.71 -9.93
N SER A 24 -4.47 -10.09 -9.85
CA SER A 24 -4.90 -11.32 -9.16
C SER A 24 -4.21 -12.56 -9.73
N GLN A 25 -4.09 -12.65 -11.06
CA GLN A 25 -3.40 -13.76 -11.72
C GLN A 25 -1.90 -13.75 -11.39
N ALA A 26 -1.23 -12.61 -11.48
CA ALA A 26 0.19 -12.50 -11.15
C ALA A 26 0.48 -12.82 -9.67
N VAL A 27 -0.37 -12.36 -8.75
CA VAL A 27 -0.26 -12.68 -7.31
C VAL A 27 -0.51 -14.16 -7.07
N ARG A 28 -1.44 -14.80 -7.78
CA ARG A 28 -1.68 -16.25 -7.71
C ARG A 28 -0.45 -17.05 -8.14
N GLU A 29 0.20 -16.65 -9.23
CA GLU A 29 1.42 -17.31 -9.73
C GLU A 29 2.57 -17.18 -8.72
N LEU A 30 2.78 -15.98 -8.15
CA LEU A 30 3.75 -15.75 -7.10
C LEU A 30 3.43 -16.57 -5.85
N PHE A 31 2.17 -16.62 -5.43
CA PHE A 31 1.74 -17.41 -4.28
C PHE A 31 2.02 -18.90 -4.46
N ALA A 32 1.75 -19.45 -5.65
CA ALA A 32 2.04 -20.84 -5.96
C ALA A 32 3.56 -21.17 -5.95
N ILE A 33 4.43 -20.18 -6.23
CA ILE A 33 5.89 -20.34 -6.09
C ILE A 33 6.28 -20.38 -4.61
N GLY A 34 5.75 -19.47 -3.81
CA GLY A 34 6.11 -19.37 -2.39
C GLY A 34 5.53 -20.50 -1.53
N TRP A 35 4.32 -20.94 -1.85
CA TRP A 35 3.55 -21.94 -1.07
C TRP A 35 2.87 -22.96 -2.00
N PRO A 36 3.65 -23.89 -2.57
CA PRO A 36 3.14 -24.88 -3.50
C PRO A 36 2.06 -25.78 -2.85
N GLY A 37 0.92 -25.91 -3.52
CA GLY A 37 -0.20 -26.74 -3.04
C GLY A 37 -1.15 -26.08 -2.05
N GLU A 38 -0.83 -24.86 -1.59
CA GLU A 38 -1.71 -24.12 -0.69
C GLU A 38 -2.84 -23.40 -1.45
N SER A 39 -3.98 -23.23 -0.81
CA SER A 39 -5.17 -22.62 -1.42
C SER A 39 -5.05 -21.10 -1.55
N PHE A 40 -5.32 -20.59 -2.74
CA PHE A 40 -5.41 -19.15 -3.03
C PHE A 40 -6.85 -18.61 -2.95
N GLU A 41 -7.84 -19.43 -2.63
CA GLU A 41 -9.26 -19.11 -2.74
C GLU A 41 -9.68 -17.86 -1.94
N ARG A 42 -9.21 -17.73 -0.70
CA ARG A 42 -9.50 -16.55 0.14
C ARG A 42 -8.94 -15.26 -0.45
N VAL A 43 -7.75 -15.31 -1.06
CA VAL A 43 -7.17 -14.15 -1.73
C VAL A 43 -7.94 -13.83 -3.00
N ALA A 44 -8.35 -14.84 -3.78
CA ALA A 44 -9.19 -14.63 -4.97
C ALA A 44 -10.53 -13.96 -4.60
N THR A 45 -11.21 -14.45 -3.56
CA THR A 45 -12.43 -13.83 -3.02
C THR A 45 -12.18 -12.39 -2.59
N ALA A 46 -11.04 -12.12 -1.95
CA ALA A 46 -10.67 -10.76 -1.55
C ALA A 46 -10.48 -9.83 -2.75
N PHE A 47 -9.90 -10.30 -3.87
CA PHE A 47 -9.80 -9.53 -5.11
C PHE A 47 -11.18 -9.20 -5.71
N ASP A 48 -12.12 -10.15 -5.70
CA ASP A 48 -13.49 -9.93 -6.18
C ASP A 48 -14.21 -8.89 -5.30
N GLU A 49 -14.09 -8.99 -3.99
CA GLU A 49 -14.71 -8.04 -3.06
C GLU A 49 -14.02 -6.66 -3.09
N PHE A 50 -12.71 -6.61 -3.31
CA PHE A 50 -11.98 -5.37 -3.57
C PHE A 50 -12.53 -4.63 -4.81
N GLU A 51 -12.70 -5.36 -5.92
CA GLU A 51 -13.28 -4.78 -7.14
C GLU A 51 -14.71 -4.27 -6.89
N ARG A 52 -15.51 -5.00 -6.10
CA ARG A 52 -16.87 -4.57 -5.73
C ARG A 52 -16.86 -3.31 -4.87
N LEU A 53 -15.96 -3.25 -3.87
CA LEU A 53 -15.83 -2.10 -2.96
C LEU A 53 -15.41 -0.85 -3.71
N PHE A 54 -14.30 -0.92 -4.46
CA PHE A 54 -13.73 0.23 -5.15
C PHE A 54 -14.64 0.75 -6.28
N ALA A 55 -15.43 -0.13 -6.90
CA ALA A 55 -16.41 0.25 -7.91
C ALA A 55 -17.78 0.69 -7.33
N GLY A 56 -17.94 0.78 -6.00
CA GLY A 56 -19.19 1.17 -5.36
C GLY A 56 -20.32 0.13 -5.48
N ARG A 57 -19.97 -1.14 -5.66
CA ARG A 57 -20.94 -2.24 -5.75
C ARG A 57 -21.05 -3.07 -4.47
N MET A 58 -20.29 -2.72 -3.43
CA MET A 58 -20.41 -3.33 -2.11
C MET A 58 -21.52 -2.61 -1.32
N PRO A 59 -22.52 -3.34 -0.77
CA PRO A 59 -23.59 -2.72 0.00
C PRO A 59 -23.07 -1.91 1.20
N GLY A 60 -23.61 -0.70 1.39
CA GLY A 60 -23.23 0.18 2.48
C GLY A 60 -22.05 1.11 2.18
N TYR A 61 -21.39 0.98 1.03
CA TYR A 61 -20.22 1.78 0.65
C TYR A 61 -20.42 2.48 -0.70
N PHE A 62 -19.92 3.71 -0.78
CA PHE A 62 -19.69 4.37 -2.07
C PHE A 62 -18.48 3.72 -2.77
N GLY A 63 -18.25 4.03 -4.05
CA GLY A 63 -16.99 3.71 -4.72
C GLY A 63 -15.87 4.63 -4.25
N VAL A 64 -14.64 4.29 -4.66
CA VAL A 64 -13.49 5.19 -4.45
C VAL A 64 -13.72 6.50 -5.20
N ASP A 65 -13.54 7.62 -4.52
CA ASP A 65 -13.64 8.98 -5.07
C ASP A 65 -12.36 9.81 -4.85
N THR A 66 -11.33 9.20 -4.29
CA THR A 66 -9.97 9.72 -4.27
C THR A 66 -9.28 9.51 -5.62
N ILE A 67 -8.40 10.44 -6.01
CA ILE A 67 -7.77 10.44 -7.33
C ILE A 67 -6.31 9.97 -7.31
N TYR A 68 -5.65 10.01 -6.12
CA TYR A 68 -4.31 9.46 -5.90
C TYR A 68 -4.37 8.08 -5.26
N HIS A 69 -5.08 7.94 -4.13
CA HIS A 69 -5.32 6.67 -3.44
C HIS A 69 -6.46 5.93 -4.16
N ASP A 70 -6.15 5.48 -5.37
CA ASP A 70 -7.09 4.84 -6.29
C ASP A 70 -6.90 3.31 -6.32
N ARG A 71 -7.71 2.63 -7.14
CA ARG A 71 -7.63 1.19 -7.33
C ARG A 71 -6.26 0.73 -7.84
N GLN A 72 -5.64 1.50 -8.74
CA GLN A 72 -4.35 1.13 -9.34
C GLN A 72 -3.24 1.10 -8.28
N HIS A 73 -3.22 2.09 -7.37
CA HIS A 73 -2.27 2.12 -6.27
C HIS A 73 -2.36 0.85 -5.39
N SER A 74 -3.56 0.50 -4.94
CA SER A 74 -3.76 -0.69 -4.09
C SER A 74 -3.38 -1.99 -4.80
N LEU A 75 -3.63 -2.10 -6.10
CA LEU A 75 -3.24 -3.28 -6.90
C LEU A 75 -1.72 -3.37 -7.09
N ASP A 76 -1.05 -2.27 -7.40
CA ASP A 76 0.43 -2.24 -7.56
C ASP A 76 1.13 -2.55 -6.24
N MET A 77 0.66 -1.96 -5.15
CA MET A 77 1.13 -2.26 -3.79
C MET A 77 0.95 -3.75 -3.43
N THR A 78 -0.19 -4.35 -3.77
CA THR A 78 -0.45 -5.77 -3.50
C THR A 78 0.48 -6.68 -4.32
N LEU A 79 0.78 -6.31 -5.56
CA LEU A 79 1.77 -7.02 -6.38
C LEU A 79 3.18 -6.91 -5.79
N ALA A 80 3.57 -5.72 -5.33
CA ALA A 80 4.85 -5.52 -4.63
C ALA A 80 4.92 -6.36 -3.34
N MET A 81 3.83 -6.40 -2.56
CA MET A 81 3.73 -7.22 -1.35
C MET A 81 3.89 -8.73 -1.66
N ALA A 82 3.24 -9.23 -2.71
CA ALA A 82 3.37 -10.63 -3.12
C ALA A 82 4.83 -10.99 -3.47
N ARG A 83 5.52 -10.14 -4.20
CA ARG A 83 6.95 -10.29 -4.53
C ARG A 83 7.82 -10.30 -3.29
N LEU A 84 7.62 -9.34 -2.38
CA LEU A 84 8.36 -9.27 -1.11
C LEU A 84 8.15 -10.50 -0.25
N LEU A 85 6.91 -11.00 -0.16
CA LEU A 85 6.58 -12.21 0.60
C LEU A 85 7.30 -13.44 0.06
N VAL A 86 7.27 -13.64 -1.27
CA VAL A 86 7.93 -14.79 -1.91
C VAL A 86 9.46 -14.72 -1.76
N GLY A 87 10.03 -13.55 -1.98
CA GLY A 87 11.46 -13.34 -1.78
C GLY A 87 11.89 -13.56 -0.33
N TYR A 88 11.10 -13.07 0.63
CA TYR A 88 11.33 -13.33 2.05
C TYR A 88 11.28 -14.82 2.37
N GLU A 89 10.18 -15.49 2.01
CA GLU A 89 9.95 -16.90 2.31
C GLU A 89 11.07 -17.81 1.74
N SER A 90 11.60 -17.45 0.56
CA SER A 90 12.65 -18.21 -0.13
C SER A 90 14.05 -18.03 0.47
N THR A 91 14.30 -16.93 1.17
CA THR A 91 15.66 -16.56 1.62
C THR A 91 15.92 -16.75 3.10
N VAL A 92 14.85 -16.78 3.93
CA VAL A 92 15.01 -16.88 5.37
C VAL A 92 15.05 -18.33 5.86
N GLU A 93 15.64 -18.53 7.04
CA GLU A 93 15.63 -19.83 7.72
C GLU A 93 14.19 -20.28 8.03
N SER A 94 13.97 -21.62 8.09
CA SER A 94 12.63 -22.20 8.29
C SER A 94 11.88 -21.65 9.50
N ARG A 95 12.58 -21.32 10.60
CA ARG A 95 11.96 -20.75 11.82
C ARG A 95 11.44 -19.32 11.62
N GLN A 96 11.94 -18.60 10.63
CA GLN A 96 11.57 -17.22 10.32
C GLN A 96 10.48 -17.15 9.25
N ARG A 97 10.23 -18.24 8.53
CA ARG A 97 9.22 -18.30 7.48
C ARG A 97 7.84 -17.94 8.02
N VAL A 98 7.11 -17.17 7.21
CA VAL A 98 5.77 -16.71 7.60
C VAL A 98 4.70 -17.76 7.36
N GLY A 99 4.88 -18.62 6.34
CA GLY A 99 3.92 -19.65 5.95
C GLY A 99 2.69 -19.11 5.21
N ALA A 100 1.93 -20.01 4.60
CA ALA A 100 0.82 -19.67 3.69
C ALA A 100 -0.28 -18.83 4.35
N GLU A 101 -0.71 -19.17 5.56
CA GLU A 101 -1.79 -18.45 6.25
C GLU A 101 -1.47 -16.98 6.52
N ARG A 102 -0.23 -16.68 6.96
CA ARG A 102 0.24 -15.31 7.13
C ARG A 102 0.38 -14.58 5.80
N ALA A 103 0.82 -15.28 4.76
CA ALA A 103 0.90 -14.70 3.41
C ALA A 103 -0.48 -14.33 2.88
N VAL A 104 -1.48 -15.21 3.01
CA VAL A 104 -2.88 -14.93 2.65
C VAL A 104 -3.39 -13.70 3.41
N MET A 105 -3.22 -13.67 4.74
CA MET A 105 -3.62 -12.53 5.57
C MET A 105 -2.97 -11.23 5.11
N SER A 106 -1.68 -11.26 4.81
CA SER A 106 -0.93 -10.07 4.39
C SER A 106 -1.35 -9.57 3.02
N LEU A 107 -1.63 -10.47 2.06
CA LEU A 107 -2.17 -10.11 0.73
C LEU A 107 -3.57 -9.50 0.83
N VAL A 108 -4.43 -10.03 1.70
CA VAL A 108 -5.75 -9.45 1.95
C VAL A 108 -5.59 -8.07 2.62
N THR A 109 -4.68 -7.94 3.58
CA THR A 109 -4.42 -6.65 4.24
C THR A 109 -3.91 -5.60 3.25
N SER A 110 -3.02 -5.99 2.31
CA SER A 110 -2.50 -5.07 1.29
C SER A 110 -3.58 -4.59 0.32
N LEU A 111 -4.49 -5.46 -0.12
CA LEU A 111 -5.62 -5.06 -0.97
C LEU A 111 -6.48 -3.97 -0.33
N PHE A 112 -6.71 -4.05 0.98
CA PHE A 112 -7.62 -3.17 1.69
C PHE A 112 -6.92 -2.13 2.57
N HIS A 113 -5.61 -1.91 2.42
CA HIS A 113 -4.88 -0.96 3.26
C HIS A 113 -5.43 0.47 3.17
N ASP A 114 -5.98 0.84 2.02
CA ASP A 114 -6.59 2.14 1.72
C ASP A 114 -8.13 2.13 1.68
N ALA A 115 -8.78 1.02 2.09
CA ALA A 115 -10.25 0.96 2.16
C ALA A 115 -10.85 2.05 3.06
N GLY A 116 -10.05 2.61 3.97
CA GLY A 116 -10.44 3.70 4.85
C GLY A 116 -10.74 5.03 4.16
N TYR A 117 -10.29 5.22 2.92
CA TYR A 117 -10.70 6.36 2.10
C TYR A 117 -12.13 6.24 1.57
N ILE A 118 -12.70 5.03 1.54
CA ILE A 118 -14.03 4.81 0.98
C ILE A 118 -15.11 5.23 2.00
N ARG A 119 -16.03 6.07 1.54
CA ARG A 119 -17.15 6.57 2.36
C ARG A 119 -18.23 5.51 2.53
N GLU A 120 -18.84 5.45 3.73
CA GLU A 120 -20.02 4.65 4.00
C GLU A 120 -21.29 5.45 3.61
N PHE A 121 -22.41 4.78 3.24
CA PHE A 121 -23.64 5.45 2.80
C PHE A 121 -24.30 6.29 3.89
N ASP A 122 -24.04 5.99 5.16
CA ASP A 122 -24.57 6.73 6.31
C ASP A 122 -23.68 7.92 6.71
N ASP A 123 -22.49 8.07 6.13
CA ASP A 123 -21.65 9.23 6.35
C ASP A 123 -22.28 10.47 5.69
N ARG A 124 -22.75 11.40 6.54
CA ARG A 124 -23.37 12.67 6.14
C ARG A 124 -22.44 13.87 6.30
N GLN A 125 -21.26 13.66 6.84
CA GLN A 125 -20.32 14.74 7.19
C GLN A 125 -19.29 14.97 6.09
N HIS A 126 -18.78 13.92 5.48
CA HIS A 126 -17.72 13.99 4.48
C HIS A 126 -18.29 13.88 3.06
N ARG A 127 -17.69 14.62 2.14
CA ARG A 127 -18.09 14.67 0.73
C ARG A 127 -17.15 13.93 -0.20
N ASN A 128 -15.89 13.72 0.26
CA ASN A 128 -14.85 13.04 -0.50
C ASN A 128 -13.98 12.20 0.43
N GLY A 129 -13.49 11.06 -0.04
CA GLY A 129 -12.64 10.16 0.72
C GLY A 129 -11.32 10.79 1.18
N ALA A 130 -10.79 11.77 0.44
CA ALA A 130 -9.57 12.47 0.82
C ALA A 130 -9.70 13.21 2.18
N GLU A 131 -10.91 13.53 2.63
CA GLU A 131 -11.13 14.12 3.95
C GLU A 131 -10.73 13.17 5.10
N PHE A 132 -10.53 11.88 4.80
CA PHE A 132 -10.04 10.88 5.76
C PHE A 132 -8.52 10.74 5.81
N THR A 133 -7.74 11.50 5.02
CA THR A 133 -6.29 11.34 4.89
C THR A 133 -5.55 11.21 6.22
N LEU A 134 -5.95 11.94 7.25
CA LEU A 134 -5.26 11.94 8.54
C LEU A 134 -5.56 10.70 9.43
N TYR A 135 -6.58 9.88 9.07
CA TYR A 135 -7.00 8.71 9.86
C TYR A 135 -7.55 7.54 9.01
N HIS A 136 -7.25 7.54 7.70
CA HIS A 136 -7.69 6.49 6.77
C HIS A 136 -7.17 5.10 7.16
N VAL A 137 -5.94 4.98 7.70
CA VAL A 137 -5.40 3.68 8.10
C VAL A 137 -6.17 3.08 9.27
N THR A 138 -6.56 3.89 10.26
CA THR A 138 -7.45 3.45 11.35
C THR A 138 -8.81 3.02 10.79
N ARG A 139 -9.34 3.68 9.75
CA ARG A 139 -10.58 3.27 9.07
C ARG A 139 -10.39 1.97 8.30
N SER A 140 -9.24 1.80 7.61
CA SER A 140 -8.88 0.54 6.93
C SER A 140 -8.79 -0.62 7.91
N ALA A 141 -8.19 -0.41 9.10
CA ALA A 141 -8.16 -1.41 10.16
C ALA A 141 -9.58 -1.83 10.61
N ARG A 142 -10.50 -0.86 10.73
CA ARG A 142 -11.92 -1.15 11.06
C ARG A 142 -12.63 -1.91 9.92
N PHE A 143 -12.36 -1.56 8.67
CA PHE A 143 -12.87 -2.31 7.52
C PHE A 143 -12.37 -3.74 7.54
N LEU A 144 -11.07 -3.98 7.70
CA LEU A 144 -10.45 -5.31 7.78
C LEU A 144 -11.05 -6.15 8.91
N ALA A 145 -11.29 -5.55 10.08
CA ALA A 145 -11.93 -6.24 11.20
C ALA A 145 -13.34 -6.75 10.88
N ARG A 146 -14.08 -6.04 10.01
CA ARG A 146 -15.43 -6.45 9.54
C ARG A 146 -15.36 -7.42 8.36
N PHE A 147 -14.35 -7.26 7.50
CA PHE A 147 -14.20 -8.04 6.26
C PHE A 147 -13.64 -9.44 6.51
N LEU A 148 -12.56 -9.59 7.30
CA LEU A 148 -11.87 -10.85 7.50
C LEU A 148 -12.79 -12.01 7.93
N PRO A 149 -13.78 -11.82 8.83
CA PRO A 149 -14.74 -12.87 9.17
C PRO A 149 -15.54 -13.39 7.97
N THR A 150 -15.83 -12.54 6.98
CA THR A 150 -16.63 -12.94 5.81
C THR A 150 -15.93 -13.94 4.89
N ILE A 151 -14.62 -14.07 5.05
CA ILE A 151 -13.77 -15.02 4.32
C ILE A 151 -13.12 -16.06 5.25
N GLY A 152 -13.66 -16.23 6.48
CA GLY A 152 -13.18 -17.23 7.45
C GLY A 152 -11.79 -16.94 8.01
N MET A 153 -11.45 -15.67 8.18
CA MET A 153 -10.13 -15.24 8.67
C MET A 153 -10.19 -14.50 10.01
N ASP A 154 -11.17 -14.81 10.85
CA ASP A 154 -11.40 -14.17 12.18
C ASP A 154 -10.16 -14.17 13.07
N ALA A 155 -9.42 -15.28 13.08
CA ALA A 155 -8.22 -15.44 13.90
C ALA A 155 -7.11 -14.43 13.55
N TRP A 156 -7.15 -13.86 12.34
CA TRP A 156 -6.14 -12.93 11.84
C TRP A 156 -6.47 -11.45 12.06
N ILE A 157 -7.67 -11.14 12.55
CA ILE A 157 -8.08 -9.75 12.85
C ILE A 157 -7.04 -9.02 13.73
N PRO A 158 -6.56 -9.59 14.86
CA PRO A 158 -5.64 -8.87 15.73
C PRO A 158 -4.30 -8.50 15.07
N ILE A 159 -3.85 -9.29 14.09
CA ILE A 159 -2.58 -9.08 13.40
C ILE A 159 -2.81 -8.12 12.22
N SER A 160 -3.75 -8.42 11.34
CA SER A 160 -4.08 -7.60 10.17
C SER A 160 -4.36 -6.13 10.55
N THR A 161 -5.20 -5.90 11.57
CA THR A 161 -5.55 -4.54 12.03
C THR A 161 -4.37 -3.78 12.65
N ARG A 162 -3.32 -4.47 13.07
CA ARG A 162 -2.10 -3.83 13.57
C ARG A 162 -1.07 -3.59 12.47
N ILE A 163 -0.85 -4.59 11.60
CA ILE A 163 0.17 -4.44 10.56
C ILE A 163 -0.23 -3.43 9.48
N VAL A 164 -1.53 -3.18 9.25
CA VAL A 164 -1.96 -2.13 8.31
C VAL A 164 -1.44 -0.75 8.71
N HIS A 165 -1.21 -0.47 9.99
CA HIS A 165 -0.64 0.80 10.44
C HIS A 165 0.81 1.04 10.03
N PHE A 166 1.51 0.02 9.49
CA PHE A 166 2.84 0.23 8.91
C PHE A 166 2.81 1.01 7.60
N THR A 167 1.66 1.13 6.93
CA THR A 167 1.49 1.94 5.72
C THR A 167 1.30 3.43 6.02
N GLY A 168 0.92 3.81 7.26
CA GLY A 168 0.61 5.19 7.62
C GLY A 168 1.58 5.84 8.62
N TYR A 169 1.19 7.03 9.03
CA TYR A 169 1.89 7.86 10.02
C TYR A 169 1.01 8.19 11.24
N GLU A 170 -0.17 7.58 11.36
CA GLU A 170 -1.14 7.82 12.44
C GLU A 170 -0.63 7.32 13.79
N ILE A 171 0.10 6.20 13.79
CA ILE A 171 0.66 5.55 14.98
C ILE A 171 2.16 5.37 14.78
N LYS A 172 2.97 5.72 15.78
CA LYS A 172 4.41 5.42 15.76
C LYS A 172 4.63 3.91 15.74
N LEU A 173 5.51 3.42 14.89
CA LEU A 173 5.77 1.98 14.74
C LEU A 173 6.19 1.30 16.05
N SER A 174 6.89 2.04 16.92
CA SER A 174 7.28 1.56 18.26
C SER A 174 6.08 1.30 19.19
N GLN A 175 4.92 1.87 18.91
CA GLN A 175 3.69 1.68 19.68
C GLN A 175 2.86 0.49 19.19
N ILE A 176 3.17 -0.04 17.99
CA ILE A 176 2.45 -1.20 17.44
C ILE A 176 2.97 -2.47 18.12
N GLN A 177 2.12 -3.05 18.96
CA GLN A 177 2.45 -4.27 19.73
C GLN A 177 2.15 -5.52 18.89
N LEU A 178 3.19 -6.28 18.56
CA LEU A 178 3.12 -7.57 17.88
C LEU A 178 4.00 -8.55 18.66
N ALA A 179 3.41 -9.66 19.12
CA ALA A 179 4.10 -10.63 19.96
C ALA A 179 5.06 -11.52 19.18
N ASP A 180 4.71 -11.86 17.92
CA ASP A 180 5.54 -12.69 17.05
C ASP A 180 6.38 -11.77 16.13
N SER A 181 7.70 -12.04 16.07
CA SER A 181 8.62 -11.30 15.21
C SER A 181 8.29 -11.45 13.72
N ARG A 182 7.67 -12.58 13.32
CA ARG A 182 7.19 -12.79 11.95
C ARG A 182 6.05 -11.83 11.60
N ASP A 183 5.14 -11.56 12.54
CA ASP A 183 4.05 -10.60 12.32
C ASP A 183 4.60 -9.17 12.20
N ARG A 184 5.64 -8.83 12.97
CA ARG A 184 6.34 -7.54 12.81
C ARG A 184 7.02 -7.45 11.44
N LYS A 185 7.67 -8.53 11.00
CA LYS A 185 8.28 -8.57 9.66
C LYS A 185 7.24 -8.39 8.56
N LEU A 186 6.04 -8.96 8.70
CA LEU A 186 4.94 -8.69 7.76
C LEU A 186 4.54 -7.20 7.72
N GLY A 187 4.55 -6.53 8.87
CA GLY A 187 4.37 -5.06 8.90
C GLY A 187 5.46 -4.32 8.13
N HIS A 188 6.74 -4.70 8.31
CA HIS A 188 7.85 -4.12 7.55
C HIS A 188 7.71 -4.35 6.04
N LEU A 189 7.32 -5.57 5.61
CA LEU A 189 7.08 -5.88 4.20
C LEU A 189 5.91 -5.06 3.64
N LEU A 190 4.82 -4.93 4.41
CA LEU A 190 3.63 -4.20 4.01
C LEU A 190 3.91 -2.70 3.82
N GLY A 191 4.55 -2.05 4.82
CA GLY A 191 4.93 -0.65 4.69
C GLY A 191 5.97 -0.41 3.60
N THR A 192 6.89 -1.38 3.39
CA THR A 192 7.83 -1.33 2.27
C THR A 192 7.10 -1.40 0.93
N ALA A 193 6.16 -2.35 0.77
CA ALA A 193 5.38 -2.52 -0.46
C ALA A 193 4.65 -1.24 -0.86
N ASP A 194 3.99 -0.60 0.10
CA ASP A 194 3.26 0.65 -0.11
C ASP A 194 4.19 1.76 -0.61
N LEU A 195 5.29 2.01 0.12
CA LEU A 195 6.22 3.08 -0.24
C LEU A 195 6.91 2.85 -1.59
N ILE A 196 7.40 1.63 -1.86
CA ILE A 196 8.12 1.38 -3.12
C ILE A 196 7.18 1.35 -4.33
N ALA A 197 5.93 0.84 -4.20
CA ALA A 197 4.97 0.83 -5.30
C ALA A 197 4.65 2.26 -5.75
N GLN A 198 4.31 3.15 -4.81
CA GLN A 198 4.00 4.53 -5.16
C GLN A 198 5.21 5.30 -5.71
N MET A 199 6.39 5.21 -5.06
CA MET A 199 7.58 5.97 -5.47
C MET A 199 8.20 5.45 -6.77
N ALA A 200 8.02 4.16 -7.10
CA ALA A 200 8.46 3.55 -8.35
C ALA A 200 7.47 3.71 -9.52
N ASP A 201 6.25 4.20 -9.26
CA ASP A 201 5.28 4.47 -10.32
C ASP A 201 5.90 5.39 -11.37
N ARG A 202 5.74 5.02 -12.66
CA ARG A 202 6.28 5.84 -13.78
C ARG A 202 5.76 7.27 -13.78
N CYS A 203 4.54 7.48 -13.33
CA CYS A 203 3.89 8.79 -13.27
C CYS A 203 3.89 9.38 -11.84
N TYR A 204 4.80 8.93 -10.97
CA TYR A 204 4.82 9.35 -9.55
C TYR A 204 4.84 10.87 -9.40
N LEU A 205 5.72 11.55 -10.13
CA LEU A 205 5.89 13.00 -10.03
C LEU A 205 4.65 13.76 -10.54
N GLU A 206 4.08 13.34 -11.66
CA GLU A 206 2.84 13.89 -12.19
C GLU A 206 1.67 13.63 -11.23
N LYS A 207 1.58 12.41 -10.69
CA LYS A 207 0.56 12.07 -9.69
C LYS A 207 0.71 12.89 -8.40
N CYS A 208 1.92 13.15 -7.94
CA CYS A 208 2.16 14.04 -6.79
C CYS A 208 1.60 15.44 -7.04
N ARG A 209 1.89 16.02 -8.21
CA ARG A 209 1.44 17.37 -8.58
C ARG A 209 -0.07 17.45 -8.82
N ASP A 210 -0.62 16.50 -9.60
CA ASP A 210 -1.95 16.64 -10.20
C ASP A 210 -3.04 15.89 -9.42
N ARG A 211 -2.65 14.91 -8.57
CA ARG A 211 -3.59 14.06 -7.84
C ARG A 211 -3.39 14.14 -6.32
N LEU A 212 -2.16 13.96 -5.82
CA LEU A 212 -1.90 13.96 -4.37
C LEU A 212 -2.10 15.36 -3.75
N TYR A 213 -1.65 16.41 -4.43
CA TYR A 213 -1.84 17.75 -3.91
C TYR A 213 -3.32 18.13 -3.71
N PRO A 214 -4.24 17.92 -4.68
CA PRO A 214 -5.66 18.14 -4.43
C PRO A 214 -6.24 17.31 -3.26
N GLU A 215 -5.82 16.07 -3.10
CA GLU A 215 -6.23 15.27 -1.94
C GLU A 215 -5.68 15.84 -0.63
N PHE A 216 -4.45 16.30 -0.61
CA PHE A 216 -3.85 16.96 0.56
C PHE A 216 -4.56 18.27 0.94
N VAL A 217 -5.11 18.98 -0.04
CA VAL A 217 -5.96 20.15 0.22
C VAL A 217 -7.26 19.73 0.90
N LEU A 218 -7.96 18.72 0.36
CA LEU A 218 -9.22 18.21 0.92
C LEU A 218 -9.01 17.56 2.30
N GLY A 219 -7.93 16.83 2.47
CA GLY A 219 -7.58 16.12 3.71
C GLY A 219 -6.91 16.99 4.79
N GLY A 220 -6.76 18.30 4.55
CA GLY A 220 -6.15 19.20 5.52
C GLY A 220 -4.65 19.01 5.74
N VAL A 221 -3.95 18.33 4.81
CA VAL A 221 -2.50 18.10 4.87
C VAL A 221 -1.72 19.25 4.24
N ALA A 222 -2.26 19.85 3.16
CA ALA A 222 -1.60 20.95 2.47
C ALA A 222 -1.56 22.23 3.31
N ALA A 223 -2.58 22.46 4.12
CA ALA A 223 -2.64 23.53 5.08
C ALA A 223 -3.54 23.15 6.26
N ALA A 224 -3.15 23.50 7.46
CA ALA A 224 -3.90 23.24 8.69
C ALA A 224 -3.89 24.44 9.63
N PRO A 225 -4.93 24.65 10.47
CA PRO A 225 -4.90 25.65 11.52
C PRO A 225 -3.79 25.35 12.53
N ALA A 226 -2.97 26.35 12.85
CA ALA A 226 -2.01 26.30 13.94
C ALA A 226 -2.70 26.63 15.28
N SER A 227 -2.03 26.34 16.39
CA SER A 227 -2.56 26.58 17.75
C SER A 227 -2.85 28.06 18.05
N ASP A 228 -2.22 28.98 17.34
CA ASP A 228 -2.42 30.42 17.43
C ASP A 228 -3.52 30.98 16.52
N GLY A 229 -4.23 30.08 15.80
CA GLY A 229 -5.30 30.43 14.86
C GLY A 229 -4.81 30.87 13.48
N THR A 230 -3.50 30.92 13.22
CA THR A 230 -2.95 31.15 11.88
C THR A 230 -3.05 29.90 11.03
N MET A 231 -3.04 30.04 9.70
CA MET A 231 -2.96 28.89 8.79
C MET A 231 -1.49 28.53 8.52
N GLN A 232 -1.08 27.33 8.93
CA GLN A 232 0.21 26.78 8.58
C GLN A 232 0.11 26.07 7.23
N VAL A 233 0.73 26.67 6.21
CA VAL A 233 0.76 26.11 4.85
C VAL A 233 2.01 25.23 4.72
N ARG A 234 1.80 23.93 4.50
CA ARG A 234 2.85 22.97 4.23
C ARG A 234 3.18 22.87 2.74
N TYR A 235 2.15 22.89 1.91
CA TYR A 235 2.27 22.88 0.44
C TYR A 235 1.36 23.95 -0.14
N SER A 236 1.94 24.94 -0.81
CA SER A 236 1.20 26.07 -1.38
C SER A 236 0.59 25.75 -2.74
N SER A 237 1.09 24.74 -3.44
CA SER A 237 0.62 24.29 -4.76
C SER A 237 1.12 22.88 -5.08
N GLY A 238 0.58 22.26 -6.13
CA GLY A 238 1.11 20.99 -6.66
C GLY A 238 2.57 21.10 -7.13
N LEU A 239 2.98 22.25 -7.66
CA LEU A 239 4.38 22.51 -8.00
C LEU A 239 5.28 22.62 -6.76
N ASP A 240 4.77 23.17 -5.67
CA ASP A 240 5.50 23.22 -4.40
C ASP A 240 5.66 21.82 -3.81
N LEU A 241 4.59 21.00 -3.80
CA LEU A 241 4.68 19.60 -3.42
C LEU A 241 5.72 18.86 -4.27
N LEU A 242 5.68 19.04 -5.61
CA LEU A 242 6.63 18.42 -6.52
C LEU A 242 8.08 18.80 -6.20
N ARG A 243 8.37 20.07 -5.90
CA ARG A 243 9.72 20.54 -5.51
C ARG A 243 10.21 19.89 -4.21
N GLN A 244 9.31 19.56 -3.30
CA GLN A 244 9.64 18.91 -2.02
C GLN A 244 9.73 17.38 -2.13
N THR A 245 9.17 16.78 -3.19
CA THR A 245 9.13 15.33 -3.40
C THR A 245 10.53 14.66 -3.37
N PRO A 246 11.60 15.18 -4.00
CA PRO A 246 12.93 14.55 -3.92
C PRO A 246 13.50 14.50 -2.49
N ARG A 247 13.20 15.47 -1.67
CA ARG A 247 13.57 15.47 -0.25
C ARG A 247 12.77 14.40 0.50
N PHE A 248 11.45 14.36 0.29
CA PHE A 248 10.59 13.35 0.88
C PHE A 248 11.05 11.93 0.57
N VAL A 249 11.36 11.64 -0.70
CA VAL A 249 11.82 10.30 -1.13
C VAL A 249 13.13 9.92 -0.41
N ARG A 250 14.12 10.83 -0.35
CA ARG A 250 15.38 10.56 0.36
C ARG A 250 15.19 10.33 1.86
N GLU A 251 14.38 11.17 2.52
CA GLU A 251 14.08 11.05 3.94
C GLU A 251 13.32 9.74 4.22
N THR A 252 12.31 9.41 3.41
CA THR A 252 11.54 8.18 3.54
C THR A 252 12.41 6.93 3.30
N ARG A 253 13.30 6.97 2.30
CA ARG A 253 14.26 5.87 2.08
C ARG A 253 15.14 5.66 3.31
N SER A 254 15.77 6.71 3.80
CA SER A 254 16.69 6.63 4.94
C SER A 254 15.98 6.24 6.25
N THR A 255 14.84 6.87 6.57
CA THR A 255 14.18 6.68 7.87
C THR A 255 13.29 5.44 7.90
N ARG A 256 12.44 5.26 6.87
CA ARG A 256 11.47 4.16 6.83
C ARG A 256 12.07 2.90 6.20
N LEU A 257 12.50 2.96 4.94
CA LEU A 257 12.92 1.77 4.21
C LEU A 257 14.21 1.16 4.78
N ASP A 258 15.23 2.00 5.01
CA ASP A 258 16.54 1.54 5.51
C ASP A 258 16.51 1.35 7.04
N GLY A 259 15.90 2.29 7.78
CA GLY A 259 15.83 2.28 9.23
C GLY A 259 14.71 1.40 9.78
N GLU A 260 13.49 1.92 9.79
CA GLU A 260 12.35 1.29 10.49
C GLU A 260 11.94 -0.07 9.90
N PHE A 261 12.06 -0.25 8.56
CA PHE A 261 11.70 -1.50 7.87
C PHE A 261 12.89 -2.41 7.58
N GLU A 262 14.10 -2.07 8.10
CA GLU A 262 15.29 -2.93 8.10
C GLU A 262 15.65 -3.42 6.68
N HIS A 263 15.61 -2.52 5.69
CA HIS A 263 15.91 -2.82 4.29
C HIS A 263 15.07 -3.96 3.69
N ALA A 264 13.79 -4.08 4.09
CA ALA A 264 12.93 -5.18 3.65
C ALA A 264 12.75 -5.25 2.10
N TYR A 265 12.97 -4.16 1.37
CA TYR A 265 12.99 -4.15 -0.10
C TYR A 265 14.04 -5.10 -0.71
N ARG A 266 15.08 -5.51 0.02
CA ARG A 266 16.08 -6.47 -0.45
C ARG A 266 15.52 -7.85 -0.74
N PHE A 267 14.38 -8.19 -0.16
CA PHE A 267 13.69 -9.44 -0.47
C PHE A 267 13.11 -9.49 -1.89
N LEU A 268 13.19 -8.41 -2.66
CA LEU A 268 12.91 -8.42 -4.10
C LEU A 268 14.07 -8.99 -4.93
N GLU A 269 15.32 -8.79 -4.50
CA GLU A 269 16.52 -9.12 -5.24
C GLU A 269 16.57 -10.60 -5.71
N PRO A 270 16.17 -11.60 -4.91
CA PRO A 270 16.14 -12.99 -5.34
C PRO A 270 15.22 -13.28 -6.54
N LEU A 271 14.17 -12.49 -6.70
CA LEU A 271 13.21 -12.63 -7.81
C LEU A 271 13.70 -11.97 -9.10
N PHE A 272 14.69 -11.08 -9.02
CA PHE A 272 15.16 -10.26 -10.13
C PHE A 272 16.68 -10.44 -10.38
N GLY A 273 17.23 -11.62 -10.05
CA GLY A 273 18.63 -11.93 -10.34
C GLY A 273 19.65 -11.10 -9.57
N GLY A 274 19.28 -10.56 -8.41
CA GLY A 274 20.12 -9.70 -7.57
C GLY A 274 19.89 -8.20 -7.79
N GLU A 275 19.05 -7.82 -8.75
CA GLU A 275 18.66 -6.42 -9.01
C GLU A 275 17.38 -6.04 -8.23
N ASN A 276 17.14 -4.73 -8.10
CA ASN A 276 15.91 -4.22 -7.50
C ASN A 276 15.23 -3.19 -8.41
N PRO A 277 14.32 -3.63 -9.30
CA PRO A 277 13.71 -2.75 -10.29
C PRO A 277 12.87 -1.63 -9.68
N TYR A 278 12.39 -1.79 -8.44
CA TYR A 278 11.67 -0.72 -7.73
C TYR A 278 12.63 0.41 -7.34
N LEU A 279 13.79 0.09 -6.74
CA LEU A 279 14.78 1.11 -6.38
C LEU A 279 15.31 1.82 -7.61
N ASP A 280 15.60 1.08 -8.69
CA ASP A 280 16.04 1.66 -9.97
C ASP A 280 14.98 2.61 -10.56
N ALA A 281 13.69 2.28 -10.42
CA ALA A 281 12.61 3.16 -10.88
C ALA A 281 12.46 4.40 -9.99
N ILE A 282 12.63 4.27 -8.67
CA ILE A 282 12.64 5.40 -7.74
C ILE A 282 13.79 6.35 -8.07
N ASP A 283 14.99 5.82 -8.28
CA ASP A 283 16.17 6.62 -8.60
C ASP A 283 15.97 7.35 -9.94
N ARG A 284 15.42 6.68 -10.97
CA ARG A 284 15.04 7.34 -12.24
C ARG A 284 14.01 8.46 -12.06
N ASN A 285 13.00 8.28 -11.19
CA ASN A 285 12.02 9.33 -10.91
C ASN A 285 12.65 10.55 -10.21
N LEU A 286 13.78 10.39 -9.52
CA LEU A 286 14.50 11.49 -8.87
C LEU A 286 15.43 12.25 -9.82
N GLU A 287 15.78 11.68 -10.97
CA GLU A 287 16.63 12.33 -12.00
C GLU A 287 15.85 13.33 -12.87
N TYR A 288 14.50 13.31 -12.81
CA TYR A 288 13.61 14.24 -13.53
C TYR A 288 13.29 15.48 -12.69
#